data_557aee29cb417f572b349c4d75994bd4
#
_entry.id   557aee29cb417f572b349c4d75994bd4
#
_cell.length_a   1.000
_cell.length_b   1.000
_cell.length_c   1.000
_cell.angle_alpha   90.00
_cell.angle_beta   90.00
_cell.angle_gamma   90.00
#
_symmetry.space_group_name_H-M   'P 1'
#
loop_
_entity.id
_entity.type
_entity.pdbx_description
1 polymer ?
#
loop_
_entity_poly.entity_id
_entity_poly.type
_entity_poly.pdbx_seq_one_letter_code
_entity_poly.pdbx_strand_id
1 'polypeptide(L)'
;NQLVVKVPMKEISYNEDYPIVKLQVLPYMGASNVDEKGYMIVPEGTGGKINFNNGKTGQQRYQSDVYGWDYGQARTTIVDETKSNFPLLAIANETTQSSFLCVAEEGSSYATVQADISGKNNGYNYGTFIYSLIHGENMDVSTKSDTTVRVYEDGLPNETLSQRYIFSDKTDYSDLAKEYRGYLQKKYPSLGK
;
A
#
# COMPACT_ATOMS: atom_id res chain seq x y z
N ASN A 1 -9.92 14.21 13.16
CA ASN A 1 -10.13 14.62 11.77
C ASN A 1 -9.86 13.43 10.84
N GLN A 2 -10.70 13.25 9.78
CA GLN A 2 -10.57 12.14 8.85
C GLN A 2 -10.89 12.61 7.42
N LEU A 3 -10.21 11.99 6.44
CA LEU A 3 -10.52 12.08 5.01
C LEU A 3 -10.75 10.67 4.48
N VAL A 4 -11.84 10.47 3.75
CA VAL A 4 -12.09 9.21 3.03
C VAL A 4 -12.10 9.52 1.55
N VAL A 5 -11.25 8.82 0.81
CA VAL A 5 -11.18 8.89 -0.66
C VAL A 5 -11.72 7.58 -1.22
N LYS A 6 -12.70 7.69 -2.11
CA LYS A 6 -13.31 6.54 -2.78
C LYS A 6 -13.11 6.62 -4.29
N VAL A 7 -12.80 5.50 -4.89
CA VAL A 7 -12.66 5.34 -6.34
C VAL A 7 -13.54 4.18 -6.78
N PRO A 8 -14.78 4.46 -7.25
CA PRO A 8 -15.64 3.44 -7.83
C PRO A 8 -15.03 2.96 -9.16
N MET A 9 -14.45 1.75 -9.19
CA MET A 9 -13.72 1.26 -10.36
C MET A 9 -14.59 1.15 -11.60
N LYS A 10 -15.88 0.83 -11.43
CA LYS A 10 -16.87 0.78 -12.51
C LYS A 10 -17.12 2.12 -13.23
N GLU A 11 -16.73 3.25 -12.59
CA GLU A 11 -16.88 4.59 -13.15
C GLU A 11 -15.63 5.07 -13.87
N ILE A 12 -14.54 4.31 -13.84
CA ILE A 12 -13.31 4.62 -14.55
C ILE A 12 -13.49 4.30 -16.02
N SER A 13 -13.31 5.30 -16.87
CA SER A 13 -13.27 5.12 -18.32
C SER A 13 -11.83 5.10 -18.79
N TYR A 14 -11.47 4.14 -19.62
CA TYR A 14 -10.13 4.02 -20.21
C TYR A 14 -10.22 3.43 -21.63
N ASN A 15 -9.14 3.56 -22.41
CA ASN A 15 -9.05 2.93 -23.72
C ASN A 15 -8.67 1.46 -23.53
N GLU A 16 -9.43 0.54 -24.13
CA GLU A 16 -9.21 -0.92 -24.02
C GLU A 16 -7.84 -1.35 -24.59
N ASP A 17 -7.31 -0.63 -25.57
CA ASP A 17 -5.95 -0.86 -26.10
C ASP A 17 -4.85 -0.53 -25.07
N TYR A 18 -5.18 0.19 -24.00
CA TYR A 18 -4.26 0.62 -22.94
C TYR A 18 -4.87 0.35 -21.56
N PRO A 19 -4.89 -0.91 -21.12
CA PRO A 19 -5.52 -1.29 -19.85
C PRO A 19 -4.83 -0.62 -18.66
N ILE A 20 -5.62 -0.18 -17.68
CA ILE A 20 -5.12 0.40 -16.43
C ILE A 20 -4.67 -0.73 -15.50
N VAL A 21 -3.39 -1.00 -15.48
CA VAL A 21 -2.79 -2.07 -14.67
C VAL A 21 -2.67 -1.68 -13.21
N LYS A 22 -2.30 -0.42 -12.92
CA LYS A 22 -2.05 0.04 -11.56
C LYS A 22 -2.62 1.44 -11.32
N LEU A 23 -3.08 1.66 -10.09
CA LEU A 23 -3.56 2.96 -9.61
C LEU A 23 -2.91 3.31 -8.27
N GLN A 24 -2.50 4.55 -8.11
CA GLN A 24 -2.10 5.12 -6.82
C GLN A 24 -3.05 6.27 -6.47
N VAL A 25 -3.57 6.26 -5.25
CA VAL A 25 -4.47 7.31 -4.75
C VAL A 25 -3.67 8.20 -3.81
N LEU A 26 -3.55 9.47 -4.13
CA LEU A 26 -2.79 10.47 -3.35
C LEU A 26 -1.36 9.99 -2.97
N PRO A 27 -0.50 9.62 -3.94
CA PRO A 27 0.76 8.91 -3.67
C PRO A 27 1.74 9.70 -2.79
N TYR A 28 1.65 11.02 -2.76
CA TYR A 28 2.52 11.89 -1.96
C TYR A 28 1.80 12.57 -0.79
N MET A 29 0.68 12.01 -0.35
CA MET A 29 -0.02 12.54 0.83
C MET A 29 0.89 12.49 2.06
N GLY A 30 1.17 13.66 2.65
CA GLY A 30 2.08 13.79 3.79
C GLY A 30 3.53 13.44 3.52
N ALA A 31 3.97 13.49 2.27
CA ALA A 31 5.38 13.30 1.93
C ALA A 31 6.24 14.35 2.62
N SER A 32 7.39 13.92 3.12
CA SER A 32 8.35 14.75 3.85
C SER A 32 9.63 14.91 3.05
N ASN A 33 10.29 16.06 3.17
CA ASN A 33 11.52 16.37 2.45
C ASN A 33 12.79 15.92 3.23
N VAL A 34 13.97 16.22 2.67
CA VAL A 34 15.27 15.82 3.22
C VAL A 34 15.63 16.47 4.55
N ASP A 35 15.02 17.61 4.89
CA ASP A 35 15.33 18.38 6.11
C ASP A 35 14.40 18.01 7.28
N GLU A 36 13.36 17.21 7.01
CA GLU A 36 12.38 16.85 8.01
C GLU A 36 12.74 15.56 8.73
N LYS A 37 12.40 15.52 10.01
CA LYS A 37 12.53 14.35 10.88
C LYS A 37 11.20 13.66 11.02
N GLY A 38 11.26 12.34 11.14
CA GLY A 38 10.07 11.53 11.30
C GLY A 38 10.27 10.11 10.80
N TYR A 39 9.19 9.43 10.59
CA TYR A 39 9.22 8.02 10.16
C TYR A 39 7.92 7.59 9.50
N MET A 40 8.03 6.50 8.78
CA MET A 40 6.89 5.73 8.24
C MET A 40 6.72 4.46 9.06
N ILE A 41 5.47 4.04 9.24
CA ILE A 41 5.11 2.74 9.81
C ILE A 41 4.57 1.88 8.67
N VAL A 42 5.12 0.68 8.54
CA VAL A 42 4.70 -0.33 7.57
C VAL A 42 4.24 -1.58 8.32
N PRO A 43 3.21 -2.30 7.84
CA PRO A 43 2.56 -3.38 8.57
C PRO A 43 3.26 -4.74 8.39
N GLU A 44 4.57 -4.76 8.31
CA GLU A 44 5.35 -5.99 8.20
C GLU A 44 5.42 -6.72 9.53
N GLY A 45 5.00 -7.98 9.59
CA GLY A 45 4.98 -8.76 10.80
C GLY A 45 4.18 -8.09 11.92
N THR A 46 4.87 -7.67 12.98
CA THR A 46 4.30 -6.93 14.11
C THR A 46 4.34 -5.41 13.90
N GLY A 47 4.85 -4.95 12.78
CA GLY A 47 5.03 -3.55 12.40
C GLY A 47 6.50 -3.17 12.24
N GLY A 48 6.82 -2.47 11.15
CA GLY A 48 8.14 -1.93 10.84
C GLY A 48 8.17 -0.41 10.93
N LYS A 49 9.29 0.16 11.40
CA LYS A 49 9.54 1.61 11.43
C LYS A 49 10.66 1.95 10.44
N ILE A 50 10.38 2.82 9.48
CA ILE A 50 11.35 3.33 8.52
C ILE A 50 11.57 4.82 8.81
N ASN A 51 12.73 5.16 9.38
CA ASN A 51 13.05 6.56 9.64
C ASN A 51 13.29 7.32 8.34
N PHE A 52 12.86 8.58 8.29
CA PHE A 52 13.16 9.48 7.19
C PHE A 52 14.67 9.65 7.04
N ASN A 53 15.12 9.87 5.83
CA ASN A 53 16.51 10.23 5.52
C ASN A 53 17.55 9.29 6.17
N ASN A 54 17.22 7.98 6.30
CA ASN A 54 18.08 7.02 7.00
C ASN A 54 19.34 6.60 6.22
N GLY A 55 19.58 7.17 5.03
CA GLY A 55 20.77 6.94 4.21
C GLY A 55 20.83 5.61 3.48
N LYS A 56 19.86 4.73 3.64
CA LYS A 56 19.83 3.40 3.00
C LYS A 56 19.35 3.45 1.54
N THR A 57 19.83 4.41 0.77
CA THR A 57 19.39 4.65 -0.62
C THR A 57 19.77 3.53 -1.59
N GLY A 58 20.80 2.76 -1.28
CA GLY A 58 21.22 1.59 -2.09
C GLY A 58 20.37 0.34 -1.89
N GLN A 59 19.51 0.28 -0.86
CA GLN A 59 18.61 -0.85 -0.64
C GLN A 59 17.35 -0.72 -1.49
N GLN A 60 16.65 -1.82 -1.74
CA GLN A 60 15.34 -1.76 -2.38
C GLN A 60 14.35 -0.99 -1.50
N ARG A 61 13.39 -0.29 -2.14
CA ARG A 61 12.27 0.31 -1.40
C ARG A 61 11.46 -0.78 -0.71
N TYR A 62 10.86 -0.43 0.42
CA TYR A 62 9.90 -1.33 1.03
C TYR A 62 8.69 -1.47 0.09
N GLN A 63 8.32 -2.70 -0.20
CA GLN A 63 7.13 -3.03 -0.97
C GLN A 63 6.61 -4.39 -0.51
N SER A 64 5.34 -4.46 -0.16
CA SER A 64 4.71 -5.68 0.34
C SER A 64 3.23 -5.71 -0.02
N ASP A 65 2.80 -6.81 -0.59
CA ASP A 65 1.39 -7.03 -0.88
C ASP A 65 0.60 -7.20 0.42
N VAL A 66 -0.55 -6.54 0.49
CA VAL A 66 -1.45 -6.67 1.63
C VAL A 66 -1.98 -8.10 1.67
N TYR A 67 -1.82 -8.76 2.82
CA TYR A 67 -2.08 -10.18 3.05
C TYR A 67 -1.12 -11.17 2.38
N GLY A 68 -0.11 -10.68 1.64
CA GLY A 68 0.92 -11.50 0.99
C GLY A 68 0.44 -12.23 -0.26
N TRP A 69 1.09 -13.34 -0.56
CA TRP A 69 0.84 -14.14 -1.76
C TRP A 69 -0.55 -14.78 -1.74
N ASP A 70 -1.20 -14.81 -2.90
CA ASP A 70 -2.40 -15.61 -3.12
C ASP A 70 -2.07 -17.09 -3.22
N TYR A 71 -2.43 -17.86 -2.20
CA TYR A 71 -2.18 -19.30 -2.15
C TYR A 71 -3.00 -20.11 -3.16
N GLY A 72 -3.96 -19.49 -3.83
CA GLY A 72 -4.69 -20.08 -4.95
C GLY A 72 -3.88 -20.14 -6.24
N GLN A 73 -2.79 -19.37 -6.33
CA GLN A 73 -1.92 -19.34 -7.50
C GLN A 73 -0.76 -20.33 -7.38
N ALA A 74 -0.43 -21.01 -8.49
CA ALA A 74 0.70 -21.91 -8.55
C ALA A 74 2.01 -21.13 -8.40
N ARG A 75 2.93 -21.69 -7.62
CA ARG A 75 4.22 -21.08 -7.32
C ARG A 75 5.32 -22.11 -7.47
N THR A 76 6.25 -21.84 -8.36
CA THR A 76 7.37 -22.76 -8.65
C THR A 76 8.50 -22.63 -7.64
N THR A 77 8.62 -21.51 -6.96
CA THR A 77 9.70 -21.22 -6.00
C THR A 77 9.12 -20.63 -4.74
N ILE A 78 9.51 -21.18 -3.58
CA ILE A 78 9.23 -20.56 -2.29
C ILE A 78 10.27 -19.44 -2.12
N VAL A 79 9.80 -18.20 -2.12
CA VAL A 79 10.63 -17.03 -1.87
C VAL A 79 10.26 -16.50 -0.48
N ASP A 80 11.28 -16.11 0.29
CA ASP A 80 11.05 -15.34 1.51
C ASP A 80 10.50 -13.98 1.11
N GLU A 81 9.21 -13.77 1.36
CA GLU A 81 8.51 -12.56 0.93
C GLU A 81 8.14 -11.68 2.12
N THR A 82 8.27 -10.39 1.90
CA THR A 82 7.75 -9.38 2.82
C THR A 82 6.22 -9.48 2.82
N LYS A 83 5.62 -9.64 3.99
CA LYS A 83 4.19 -9.83 4.16
C LYS A 83 3.58 -8.72 5.01
N SER A 84 2.65 -7.99 4.42
CA SER A 84 1.83 -7.02 5.11
C SER A 84 0.61 -7.70 5.75
N ASN A 85 0.53 -7.70 7.08
CA ASN A 85 -0.57 -8.36 7.80
C ASN A 85 -1.82 -7.48 7.94
N PHE A 86 -1.68 -6.16 7.71
CA PHE A 86 -2.76 -5.19 7.86
C PHE A 86 -2.77 -4.22 6.68
N PRO A 87 -3.95 -3.79 6.21
CA PRO A 87 -4.08 -2.80 5.14
C PRO A 87 -3.84 -1.38 5.67
N LEU A 88 -2.68 -1.15 6.28
CA LEU A 88 -2.33 0.05 7.02
C LEU A 88 -0.96 0.56 6.59
N LEU A 89 -0.82 1.87 6.52
CA LEU A 89 0.45 2.57 6.60
C LEU A 89 0.28 3.83 7.46
N ALA A 90 1.35 4.35 8.02
CA ALA A 90 1.32 5.63 8.71
C ALA A 90 2.56 6.46 8.41
N ILE A 91 2.41 7.76 8.50
CA ILE A 91 3.51 8.72 8.42
C ILE A 91 3.42 9.63 9.65
N ALA A 92 4.54 9.77 10.35
CA ALA A 92 4.70 10.69 11.47
C ALA A 92 5.82 11.67 11.16
N ASN A 93 5.48 12.95 11.00
CA ASN A 93 6.43 14.03 10.81
C ASN A 93 6.66 14.73 12.14
N GLU A 94 7.83 14.49 12.73
CA GLU A 94 8.23 15.03 14.02
C GLU A 94 8.63 16.52 13.92
N THR A 95 8.98 17.00 12.72
CA THR A 95 9.30 18.42 12.50
C THR A 95 8.06 19.27 12.54
N THR A 96 6.99 18.83 11.88
CA THR A 96 5.71 19.56 11.81
C THR A 96 4.73 19.19 12.93
N GLN A 97 5.09 18.21 13.76
CA GLN A 97 4.23 17.65 14.80
C GLN A 97 2.86 17.21 14.25
N SER A 98 2.91 16.51 13.13
CA SER A 98 1.72 15.99 12.45
C SER A 98 1.90 14.55 12.01
N SER A 99 0.83 13.81 12.00
CA SER A 99 0.84 12.43 11.54
C SER A 99 -0.49 12.04 10.92
N PHE A 100 -0.49 10.92 10.22
CA PHE A 100 -1.71 10.23 9.85
C PHE A 100 -1.52 8.72 9.77
N LEU A 101 -2.64 8.02 9.94
CA LEU A 101 -2.81 6.63 9.56
C LEU A 101 -3.56 6.60 8.23
N CYS A 102 -3.13 5.79 7.28
CA CYS A 102 -3.87 5.51 6.06
C CYS A 102 -4.28 4.03 6.06
N VAL A 103 -5.57 3.78 5.96
CA VAL A 103 -6.15 2.43 5.94
C VAL A 103 -6.82 2.19 4.59
N ALA A 104 -6.43 1.13 3.88
CA ALA A 104 -7.16 0.65 2.72
C ALA A 104 -8.39 -0.14 3.22
N GLU A 105 -9.57 0.51 3.22
CA GLU A 105 -10.80 -0.05 3.79
C GLU A 105 -11.54 -1.00 2.86
N GLU A 106 -11.58 -0.65 1.58
CA GLU A 106 -12.20 -1.44 0.51
C GLU A 106 -11.15 -1.63 -0.60
N GLY A 107 -11.13 -2.79 -1.23
CA GLY A 107 -10.14 -3.16 -2.24
C GLY A 107 -8.74 -3.41 -1.69
N SER A 108 -8.60 -3.70 -0.40
CA SER A 108 -7.29 -3.95 0.23
C SER A 108 -6.56 -5.19 -0.33
N SER A 109 -7.28 -6.16 -0.89
CA SER A 109 -6.70 -7.34 -1.55
C SER A 109 -5.97 -7.01 -2.85
N TYR A 110 -6.27 -5.87 -3.48
CA TYR A 110 -5.56 -5.37 -4.66
C TYR A 110 -4.36 -4.51 -4.30
N ALA A 111 -4.14 -4.24 -3.01
CA ALA A 111 -3.20 -3.24 -2.55
C ALA A 111 -1.82 -3.81 -2.24
N THR A 112 -0.80 -3.09 -2.66
CA THR A 112 0.59 -3.23 -2.24
C THR A 112 0.96 -2.00 -1.44
N VAL A 113 1.50 -2.16 -0.23
CA VAL A 113 2.09 -1.07 0.55
C VAL A 113 3.46 -0.76 -0.02
N GLN A 114 3.74 0.51 -0.31
CA GLN A 114 5.06 0.98 -0.70
C GLN A 114 5.51 2.09 0.25
N ALA A 115 6.77 2.04 0.68
CA ALA A 115 7.43 3.13 1.39
C ALA A 115 8.82 3.38 0.82
N ASP A 116 9.16 4.64 0.63
CA ASP A 116 10.44 5.05 0.07
C ASP A 116 11.03 6.24 0.83
N ILE A 117 12.35 6.32 0.85
CA ILE A 117 13.08 7.40 1.51
C ILE A 117 13.63 8.39 0.49
N SER A 118 13.84 9.62 0.93
CA SER A 118 14.43 10.65 0.09
C SER A 118 15.85 10.29 -0.37
N GLY A 119 16.23 10.78 -1.53
CA GLY A 119 17.54 10.56 -2.13
C GLY A 119 17.69 9.23 -2.87
N LYS A 120 16.63 8.41 -2.91
CA LYS A 120 16.63 7.14 -3.65
C LYS A 120 16.05 7.29 -5.06
N ASN A 121 14.76 7.52 -5.17
CA ASN A 121 14.07 7.68 -6.46
C ASN A 121 13.64 9.14 -6.69
N ASN A 122 13.44 9.87 -5.61
CA ASN A 122 13.11 11.30 -5.61
C ASN A 122 13.60 11.95 -4.30
N GLY A 123 13.24 13.22 -4.09
CA GLY A 123 13.63 13.99 -2.89
C GLY A 123 12.69 13.85 -1.69
N TYR A 124 11.79 12.86 -1.67
CA TYR A 124 10.75 12.75 -0.65
C TYR A 124 10.81 11.43 0.10
N ASN A 125 10.49 11.48 1.41
CA ASN A 125 10.10 10.32 2.20
C ASN A 125 8.58 10.19 2.09
N TYR A 126 8.07 9.07 1.60
CA TYR A 126 6.64 8.88 1.40
C TYR A 126 6.23 7.42 1.51
N GLY A 127 4.96 7.22 1.87
CA GLY A 127 4.32 5.92 1.85
C GLY A 127 2.99 6.00 1.11
N THR A 128 2.64 4.95 0.36
CA THR A 128 1.42 4.89 -0.44
C THR A 128 0.94 3.47 -0.62
N PHE A 129 -0.33 3.33 -1.00
CA PHE A 129 -0.86 2.10 -1.56
C PHE A 129 -0.81 2.14 -3.09
N ILE A 130 -0.42 1.02 -3.69
CA ILE A 130 -0.51 0.76 -5.12
C ILE A 130 -1.56 -0.33 -5.30
N TYR A 131 -2.61 -0.05 -6.05
CA TYR A 131 -3.65 -1.03 -6.38
C TYR A 131 -3.37 -1.64 -7.75
N SER A 132 -3.30 -2.96 -7.81
CA SER A 132 -3.25 -3.71 -9.08
C SER A 132 -4.69 -3.92 -9.54
N LEU A 133 -5.09 -3.28 -10.64
CA LEU A 133 -6.48 -3.25 -11.11
C LEU A 133 -6.78 -4.33 -12.15
N ILE A 134 -5.96 -4.39 -13.20
CA ILE A 134 -6.08 -5.42 -14.23
C ILE A 134 -4.86 -6.33 -14.08
N HIS A 135 -5.11 -7.55 -13.68
CA HIS A 135 -4.06 -8.55 -13.55
C HIS A 135 -3.69 -9.10 -14.91
N GLY A 136 -2.39 -9.36 -15.11
CA GLY A 136 -1.91 -9.95 -16.34
C GLY A 136 -0.90 -11.04 -16.06
N GLU A 137 -1.10 -12.20 -16.65
CA GLU A 137 -0.23 -13.37 -16.52
C GLU A 137 0.42 -13.77 -17.83
N ASN A 138 1.61 -14.37 -17.76
CA ASN A 138 2.24 -14.99 -18.90
C ASN A 138 1.78 -16.45 -18.96
N MET A 139 1.00 -16.77 -20.00
CA MET A 139 0.54 -18.13 -20.26
C MET A 139 1.42 -18.79 -21.30
N ASP A 140 1.88 -20.00 -21.02
CA ASP A 140 2.50 -20.85 -22.02
C ASP A 140 1.41 -21.39 -22.95
N VAL A 141 1.47 -21.02 -24.22
CA VAL A 141 0.48 -21.40 -25.23
C VAL A 141 0.95 -22.52 -26.14
N SER A 142 2.13 -23.06 -25.92
CA SER A 142 2.69 -24.12 -26.76
C SER A 142 3.39 -25.20 -25.93
N THR A 143 2.99 -26.45 -26.15
CA THR A 143 3.66 -27.62 -25.59
C THR A 143 4.96 -27.99 -26.34
N LYS A 144 5.27 -27.31 -27.43
CA LYS A 144 6.40 -27.63 -28.34
C LYS A 144 7.43 -26.50 -28.48
N SER A 145 7.15 -25.33 -27.93
CA SER A 145 8.05 -24.17 -27.98
C SER A 145 7.84 -23.33 -26.72
N ASP A 146 8.88 -22.60 -26.27
CA ASP A 146 8.80 -21.67 -25.14
C ASP A 146 8.00 -20.38 -25.50
N THR A 147 6.85 -20.54 -26.15
CA THR A 147 6.03 -19.41 -26.58
C THR A 147 5.06 -19.02 -25.46
N THR A 148 5.34 -17.90 -24.83
CA THR A 148 4.43 -17.30 -23.84
C THR A 148 3.70 -16.11 -24.40
N VAL A 149 2.42 -15.97 -24.02
CA VAL A 149 1.58 -14.82 -24.36
C VAL A 149 1.12 -14.16 -23.07
N ARG A 150 1.20 -12.83 -23.03
CA ARG A 150 0.66 -12.05 -21.92
C ARG A 150 -0.86 -11.94 -22.07
N VAL A 151 -1.60 -12.47 -21.10
CA VAL A 151 -3.05 -12.40 -21.03
C VAL A 151 -3.43 -11.49 -19.88
N TYR A 152 -4.44 -10.65 -20.08
CA TYR A 152 -4.99 -9.76 -19.07
C TYR A 152 -6.43 -10.14 -18.75
N GLU A 153 -6.86 -9.80 -17.53
CA GLU A 153 -8.28 -9.85 -17.16
C GLU A 153 -9.12 -8.92 -18.07
N ASP A 154 -10.37 -9.31 -18.31
CA ASP A 154 -11.27 -8.65 -19.30
C ASP A 154 -11.71 -7.24 -18.90
N GLY A 155 -11.32 -6.73 -17.76
CA GLY A 155 -11.67 -5.38 -17.34
C GLY A 155 -11.44 -5.09 -15.86
N LEU A 156 -11.88 -3.92 -15.44
CA LEU A 156 -11.76 -3.49 -14.06
C LEU A 156 -12.75 -4.25 -13.15
N PRO A 157 -12.32 -4.58 -11.92
CA PRO A 157 -13.23 -5.15 -10.92
C PRO A 157 -14.43 -4.24 -10.65
N ASN A 158 -15.60 -4.83 -10.43
CA ASN A 158 -16.81 -4.06 -10.09
C ASN A 158 -16.88 -3.75 -8.59
N GLU A 159 -15.83 -3.13 -8.09
CA GLU A 159 -15.65 -2.77 -6.68
C GLU A 159 -15.32 -1.29 -6.51
N THR A 160 -15.33 -0.82 -5.29
CA THR A 160 -14.87 0.52 -4.93
C THR A 160 -13.58 0.40 -4.14
N LEU A 161 -12.53 1.13 -4.55
CA LEU A 161 -11.36 1.31 -3.70
C LEU A 161 -11.67 2.40 -2.68
N SER A 162 -11.27 2.20 -1.43
CA SER A 162 -11.46 3.19 -0.37
C SER A 162 -10.22 3.31 0.51
N GLN A 163 -9.73 4.52 0.67
CA GLN A 163 -8.67 4.87 1.60
C GLN A 163 -9.17 5.85 2.64
N ARG A 164 -8.94 5.52 3.92
CA ARG A 164 -9.23 6.41 5.04
C ARG A 164 -7.95 6.95 5.63
N TYR A 165 -7.84 8.26 5.69
CA TYR A 165 -6.78 8.98 6.38
C TYR A 165 -7.31 9.49 7.73
N ILE A 166 -6.64 9.12 8.81
CA ILE A 166 -6.95 9.55 10.18
C ILE A 166 -5.80 10.45 10.62
N PHE A 167 -6.06 11.75 10.72
CA PHE A 167 -5.04 12.76 11.04
C PHE A 167 -4.93 12.94 12.55
N SER A 168 -3.69 13.13 13.02
CA SER A 168 -3.34 13.35 14.41
C SER A 168 -2.24 14.42 14.55
N ASP A 169 -2.21 15.08 15.70
CA ASP A 169 -1.14 15.95 16.17
C ASP A 169 -0.10 15.20 17.02
N LYS A 170 -0.30 13.91 17.20
CA LYS A 170 0.60 13.04 17.94
C LYS A 170 1.52 12.30 16.98
N THR A 171 2.82 12.31 17.29
CA THR A 171 3.85 11.67 16.48
C THR A 171 4.48 10.46 17.14
N ASP A 172 4.03 10.07 18.33
CA ASP A 172 4.51 8.88 19.01
C ASP A 172 3.87 7.60 18.43
N TYR A 173 4.69 6.59 18.24
CA TYR A 173 4.28 5.29 17.71
C TYR A 173 3.13 4.66 18.50
N SER A 174 3.18 4.71 19.83
CA SER A 174 2.16 4.10 20.69
C SER A 174 0.82 4.83 20.61
N ASP A 175 0.82 6.14 20.39
CA ASP A 175 -0.41 6.89 20.21
C ASP A 175 -1.06 6.59 18.86
N LEU A 176 -0.27 6.47 17.78
CA LEU A 176 -0.76 6.03 16.48
C LEU A 176 -1.35 4.60 16.55
N ALA A 177 -0.71 3.70 17.28
CA ALA A 177 -1.22 2.35 17.50
C ALA A 177 -2.56 2.35 18.26
N LYS A 178 -2.73 3.23 19.26
CA LYS A 178 -4.00 3.41 19.99
C LYS A 178 -5.09 3.98 19.09
N GLU A 179 -4.76 4.90 18.20
CA GLU A 179 -5.72 5.45 17.22
C GLU A 179 -6.20 4.37 16.25
N TYR A 180 -5.28 3.55 15.74
CA TYR A 180 -5.65 2.42 14.89
C TYR A 180 -6.52 1.40 15.63
N ARG A 181 -6.16 1.07 16.89
CA ARG A 181 -6.99 0.22 17.75
C ARG A 181 -8.40 0.80 17.91
N GLY A 182 -8.51 2.10 18.18
CA GLY A 182 -9.80 2.79 18.32
C GLY A 182 -10.62 2.74 17.03
N TYR A 183 -9.98 2.87 15.88
CA TYR A 183 -10.62 2.67 14.57
C TYR A 183 -11.16 1.24 14.43
N LEU A 184 -10.33 0.23 14.72
CA LEU A 184 -10.74 -1.18 14.61
C LEU A 184 -11.91 -1.52 15.54
N GLN A 185 -11.89 -1.05 16.79
CA GLN A 185 -12.98 -1.26 17.76
C GLN A 185 -14.31 -0.63 17.30
N LYS A 186 -14.26 0.52 16.63
CA LYS A 186 -15.45 1.14 16.03
C LYS A 186 -15.96 0.34 14.82
N LYS A 187 -15.06 -0.13 13.99
CA LYS A 187 -15.41 -0.89 12.78
C LYS A 187 -15.87 -2.31 13.12
N TYR A 188 -15.27 -2.90 14.14
CA TYR A 188 -15.53 -4.27 14.59
C TYR A 188 -15.79 -4.30 16.11
N PRO A 189 -17.01 -3.97 16.58
CA PRO A 189 -17.33 -3.87 18.01
C PRO A 189 -17.06 -5.15 18.80
N SER A 190 -17.01 -6.31 18.14
CA SER A 190 -16.68 -7.59 18.78
C SER A 190 -15.23 -7.67 19.28
N LEU A 191 -14.30 -6.87 18.74
CA LEU A 191 -12.90 -6.83 19.17
C LEU A 191 -12.68 -6.13 20.52
N GLY A 192 -13.70 -5.48 21.06
CA GLY A 192 -13.63 -4.77 22.34
C GLY A 192 -14.23 -5.54 23.54
N LYS A 193 -14.61 -6.79 23.34
CA LYS A 193 -15.23 -7.64 24.37
C LYS A 193 -14.21 -8.56 25.02
#